data_f41a180f54f1cdad87be5e169e298bab
#
_entry.id   f41a180f54f1cdad87be5e169e298bab
#
_cell.length_a   1.000
_cell.length_b   1.000
_cell.length_c   1.000
_cell.angle_alpha   90.00
_cell.angle_beta   90.00
_cell.angle_gamma   90.00
#
_symmetry.space_group_name_H-M   'P 1'
#
loop_
_entity.id
_entity.type
_entity.pdbx_description
1 polymer ?
#
loop_
_entity_poly.entity_id
_entity_poly.type
_entity_poly.pdbx_seq_one_letter_code
_entity_poly.pdbx_strand_id
1 'polypeptide(L)'
;DLDGSGSPRRLTSSSGIDTEPVFAPDGKSLYFTSDRGGSPQIYRISLGGGDATRVTFGSSYNVSPRISPDGKTLAFLTRREGRFLVAVRDLAGGNETLLSDAGREESPSFAPNGRWVMYATQAGGRDSLVAVSIDGRVRQRMTSNAGDIREPTWGPFAK
;
A
#
# COMPACT_ATOMS: atom_id res chain seq x y z
N ASP A 1 12.56 -11.79 -16.89
CA ASP A 1 12.51 -10.82 -18.00
C ASP A 1 11.08 -10.68 -18.51
N LEU A 2 10.69 -9.48 -18.99
CA LEU A 2 9.33 -9.19 -19.47
C LEU A 2 8.95 -9.92 -20.75
N ASP A 3 9.94 -10.37 -21.50
CA ASP A 3 9.78 -11.18 -22.73
C ASP A 3 9.57 -12.68 -22.45
N GLY A 4 9.53 -13.08 -21.19
CA GLY A 4 9.38 -14.46 -20.76
C GLY A 4 10.67 -15.30 -20.89
N SER A 5 11.80 -14.68 -21.24
CA SER A 5 13.09 -15.37 -21.25
C SER A 5 13.61 -15.58 -19.83
N GLY A 6 14.41 -16.63 -19.64
CA GLY A 6 14.98 -16.96 -18.33
C GLY A 6 14.07 -17.81 -17.44
N SER A 7 14.63 -18.30 -16.34
CA SER A 7 13.92 -19.11 -15.35
C SER A 7 13.44 -18.26 -14.19
N PRO A 8 12.23 -18.49 -13.66
CA PRO A 8 11.75 -17.82 -12.46
C PRO A 8 12.72 -18.02 -11.29
N ARG A 9 13.06 -16.94 -10.60
CA ARG A 9 13.89 -16.98 -9.39
C ARG A 9 13.05 -16.75 -8.15
N ARG A 10 13.08 -17.70 -7.22
CA ARG A 10 12.43 -17.55 -5.92
C ARG A 10 13.14 -16.48 -5.09
N LEU A 11 12.41 -15.51 -4.55
CA LEU A 11 12.95 -14.43 -3.72
C LEU A 11 12.75 -14.69 -2.23
N THR A 12 11.68 -15.41 -1.84
CA THR A 12 11.36 -15.71 -0.45
C THR A 12 11.23 -17.22 -0.25
N SER A 13 11.57 -17.71 0.95
CA SER A 13 11.47 -19.13 1.35
C SER A 13 10.75 -19.33 2.67
N SER A 14 10.02 -18.31 3.16
CA SER A 14 9.20 -18.42 4.36
C SER A 14 8.11 -19.49 4.23
N SER A 15 7.73 -20.14 5.32
CA SER A 15 6.53 -20.98 5.41
C SER A 15 5.24 -20.17 5.51
N GLY A 16 5.34 -18.87 5.75
CA GLY A 16 4.20 -17.96 5.79
C GLY A 16 3.67 -17.61 4.40
N ILE A 17 2.50 -16.98 4.37
CA ILE A 17 1.88 -16.46 3.15
C ILE A 17 2.59 -15.16 2.76
N ASP A 18 3.14 -15.12 1.54
CA ASP A 18 3.70 -13.92 0.94
C ASP A 18 2.79 -13.50 -0.23
N THR A 19 2.29 -12.25 -0.21
CA THR A 19 1.31 -11.75 -1.18
C THR A 19 1.48 -10.26 -1.45
N GLU A 20 0.76 -9.73 -2.46
CA GLU A 20 0.70 -8.31 -2.82
C GLU A 20 2.08 -7.66 -3.04
N PRO A 21 2.97 -8.25 -3.85
CA PRO A 21 4.29 -7.67 -4.08
C PRO A 21 4.19 -6.37 -4.88
N VAL A 22 5.00 -5.38 -4.49
CA VAL A 22 5.16 -4.12 -5.21
C VAL A 22 6.65 -3.76 -5.30
N PHE A 23 7.09 -3.37 -6.49
CA PHE A 23 8.46 -2.91 -6.70
C PHE A 23 8.69 -1.54 -6.05
N ALA A 24 9.84 -1.37 -5.41
CA ALA A 24 10.34 -0.04 -5.11
C ALA A 24 10.69 0.69 -6.42
N PRO A 25 10.51 2.03 -6.49
CA PRO A 25 10.80 2.80 -7.70
C PRO A 25 12.24 2.71 -8.19
N ASP A 26 13.19 2.39 -7.30
CA ASP A 26 14.60 2.18 -7.63
C ASP A 26 14.88 0.85 -8.35
N GLY A 27 13.87 -0.02 -8.47
CA GLY A 27 13.98 -1.35 -9.08
C GLY A 27 14.90 -2.32 -8.35
N LYS A 28 15.30 -2.04 -7.09
CA LYS A 28 16.26 -2.86 -6.35
C LYS A 28 15.65 -3.69 -5.23
N SER A 29 14.40 -3.43 -4.87
CA SER A 29 13.70 -4.14 -3.81
C SER A 29 12.20 -4.29 -4.07
N LEU A 30 11.59 -5.24 -3.37
CA LEU A 30 10.15 -5.45 -3.30
C LEU A 30 9.66 -5.17 -1.90
N TYR A 31 8.45 -4.62 -1.80
CA TYR A 31 7.64 -4.63 -0.60
C TYR A 31 6.50 -5.60 -0.79
N PHE A 32 6.11 -6.31 0.25
CA PHE A 32 5.06 -7.33 0.17
C PHE A 32 4.43 -7.56 1.54
N THR A 33 3.23 -8.11 1.54
CA THR A 33 2.54 -8.55 2.75
C THR A 33 3.01 -9.95 3.12
N SER A 34 3.33 -10.20 4.40
CA SER A 34 3.68 -11.53 4.90
C SER A 34 3.22 -11.72 6.34
N ASP A 35 2.77 -12.93 6.66
CA ASP A 35 2.42 -13.35 8.02
C ASP A 35 3.55 -14.15 8.71
N ARG A 36 4.77 -14.15 8.16
CA ARG A 36 5.94 -14.88 8.68
C ARG A 36 6.28 -14.57 10.14
N GLY A 37 5.86 -13.42 10.65
CA GLY A 37 6.01 -13.01 12.05
C GLY A 37 4.81 -13.29 12.92
N GLY A 38 3.87 -14.16 12.49
CA GLY A 38 2.66 -14.55 13.21
C GLY A 38 1.41 -13.73 12.89
N SER A 39 1.54 -12.59 12.22
CA SER A 39 0.42 -11.78 11.73
C SER A 39 0.83 -10.99 10.48
N PRO A 40 -0.13 -10.65 9.58
CA PRO A 40 0.18 -9.93 8.36
C PRO A 40 0.83 -8.58 8.61
N GLN A 41 2.02 -8.40 8.03
CA GLN A 41 2.81 -7.19 8.10
C GLN A 41 3.47 -6.93 6.75
N ILE A 42 3.95 -5.72 6.54
CA ILE A 42 4.68 -5.38 5.35
C ILE A 42 6.17 -5.62 5.57
N TYR A 43 6.76 -6.33 4.64
CA TYR A 43 8.18 -6.64 4.59
C TYR A 43 8.81 -6.07 3.32
N ARG A 44 10.11 -5.84 3.38
CA ARG A 44 10.95 -5.46 2.25
C ARG A 44 12.02 -6.53 2.03
N ILE A 45 12.29 -6.87 0.77
CA ILE A 45 13.39 -7.74 0.38
C ILE A 45 14.16 -7.15 -0.79
N SER A 46 15.49 -7.32 -0.80
CA SER A 46 16.33 -6.95 -1.94
C SER A 46 16.11 -7.91 -3.12
N LEU A 47 16.06 -7.41 -4.34
CA LEU A 47 16.07 -8.25 -5.55
C LEU A 47 17.40 -8.99 -5.70
N GLY A 48 18.47 -8.58 -5.05
CA GLY A 48 19.73 -9.33 -4.96
C GLY A 48 19.63 -10.59 -4.08
N GLY A 49 18.55 -10.74 -3.30
CA GLY A 49 18.39 -11.80 -2.30
C GLY A 49 18.69 -11.30 -0.88
N GLY A 50 18.76 -12.25 0.05
CA GLY A 50 18.94 -11.99 1.48
C GLY A 50 17.65 -12.09 2.27
N ASP A 51 17.68 -11.67 3.54
CA ASP A 51 16.55 -11.77 4.44
C ASP A 51 15.53 -10.64 4.23
N ALA A 52 14.26 -10.98 4.35
CA ALA A 52 13.21 -9.99 4.34
C ALA A 52 13.15 -9.23 5.68
N THR A 53 13.11 -7.92 5.61
CA THR A 53 13.05 -7.04 6.79
C THR A 53 11.64 -6.51 6.97
N ARG A 54 11.09 -6.61 8.18
CA ARG A 54 9.78 -6.05 8.54
C ARG A 54 9.82 -4.53 8.51
N VAL A 55 8.77 -3.91 7.95
CA VAL A 55 8.67 -2.46 7.76
C VAL A 55 7.59 -1.84 8.64
N THR A 56 6.51 -2.56 8.96
CA THR A 56 5.37 -2.04 9.74
C THR A 56 5.30 -2.66 11.14
N PHE A 57 4.98 -1.83 12.16
CA PHE A 57 5.02 -2.23 13.59
C PHE A 57 3.81 -1.73 14.40
N GLY A 58 3.14 -0.66 13.98
CA GLY A 58 2.15 0.07 14.78
C GLY A 58 0.80 -0.63 14.98
N SER A 59 0.54 -1.75 14.29
CA SER A 59 -0.69 -2.54 14.38
C SER A 59 -0.37 -4.02 14.23
N SER A 60 -1.28 -4.89 14.67
CA SER A 60 -1.16 -6.33 14.47
C SER A 60 -1.49 -6.80 13.04
N TYR A 61 -1.98 -5.91 12.18
CA TYR A 61 -2.40 -6.26 10.83
C TYR A 61 -2.16 -5.09 9.87
N ASN A 62 -1.19 -5.25 8.97
CA ASN A 62 -0.84 -4.26 7.94
C ASN A 62 -0.63 -4.98 6.61
N VAL A 63 -1.32 -4.54 5.55
CA VAL A 63 -1.38 -5.20 4.23
C VAL A 63 -1.45 -4.19 3.09
N SER A 64 -1.42 -4.67 1.85
CA SER A 64 -1.61 -3.89 0.62
C SER A 64 -0.62 -2.73 0.47
N PRO A 65 0.70 -3.01 0.47
CA PRO A 65 1.71 -1.97 0.35
C PRO A 65 1.64 -1.25 -1.01
N ARG A 66 1.89 0.06 -0.97
CA ARG A 66 2.15 0.90 -2.15
C ARG A 66 3.27 1.86 -1.81
N ILE A 67 4.21 2.01 -2.73
CA ILE A 67 5.36 2.92 -2.54
C ILE A 67 5.15 4.19 -3.37
N SER A 68 5.42 5.33 -2.77
CA SER A 68 5.39 6.61 -3.48
C SER A 68 6.40 6.64 -4.63
N PRO A 69 6.16 7.40 -5.71
CA PRO A 69 7.06 7.47 -6.86
C PRO A 69 8.51 7.89 -6.51
N ASP A 70 8.71 8.64 -5.43
CA ASP A 70 10.02 9.04 -4.94
C ASP A 70 10.68 8.00 -4.00
N GLY A 71 9.98 6.91 -3.69
CA GLY A 71 10.47 5.83 -2.83
C GLY A 71 10.53 6.15 -1.33
N LYS A 72 9.98 7.28 -0.88
CA LYS A 72 10.14 7.75 0.51
C LYS A 72 8.98 7.40 1.43
N THR A 73 7.80 7.16 0.87
CA THR A 73 6.57 6.93 1.63
C THR A 73 5.95 5.60 1.25
N LEU A 74 5.55 4.82 2.24
CA LEU A 74 4.76 3.61 2.11
C LEU A 74 3.30 3.94 2.46
N ALA A 75 2.35 3.70 1.56
CA ALA A 75 0.92 3.64 1.89
C ALA A 75 0.49 2.18 2.05
N PHE A 76 -0.43 1.93 2.97
CA PHE A 76 -0.88 0.58 3.28
C PHE A 76 -2.23 0.60 3.98
N LEU A 77 -2.88 -0.56 4.06
CA LEU A 77 -4.04 -0.79 4.92
C LEU A 77 -3.57 -1.26 6.29
N THR A 78 -4.04 -0.61 7.33
CA THR A 78 -3.83 -0.99 8.74
C THR A 78 -5.15 -1.33 9.39
N ARG A 79 -5.17 -2.32 10.30
CA ARG A 79 -6.37 -2.67 11.06
C ARG A 79 -6.28 -2.08 12.47
N ARG A 80 -7.25 -1.22 12.82
CA ARG A 80 -7.39 -0.66 14.15
C ARG A 80 -8.82 -0.83 14.65
N GLU A 81 -8.99 -1.38 15.82
CA GLU A 81 -10.32 -1.62 16.44
C GLU A 81 -11.29 -2.35 15.49
N GLY A 82 -10.79 -3.34 14.76
CA GLY A 82 -11.56 -4.13 13.80
C GLY A 82 -11.82 -3.45 12.44
N ARG A 83 -11.44 -2.19 12.27
CA ARG A 83 -11.64 -1.40 11.05
C ARG A 83 -10.39 -1.36 10.19
N PHE A 84 -10.55 -1.41 8.87
CA PHE A 84 -9.46 -1.21 7.92
C PHE A 84 -9.36 0.27 7.56
N LEU A 85 -8.18 0.84 7.72
CA LEU A 85 -7.88 2.24 7.49
C LEU A 85 -6.67 2.37 6.56
N VAL A 86 -6.63 3.43 5.78
CA VAL A 86 -5.42 3.80 5.00
C VAL A 86 -4.47 4.57 5.91
N ALA A 87 -3.22 4.13 5.92
CA ALA A 87 -2.11 4.81 6.59
C ALA A 87 -0.97 5.07 5.62
N VAL A 88 -0.15 6.04 5.94
CA VAL A 88 1.16 6.25 5.31
C VAL A 88 2.25 6.22 6.36
N ARG A 89 3.44 5.74 5.95
CA ARG A 89 4.65 5.70 6.77
C ARG A 89 5.79 6.37 6.02
N ASP A 90 6.46 7.30 6.66
CA ASP A 90 7.77 7.78 6.22
C ASP A 90 8.80 6.67 6.39
N LEU A 91 9.44 6.25 5.31
CA LEU A 91 10.39 5.13 5.32
C LEU A 91 11.72 5.47 5.99
N ALA A 92 12.08 6.75 6.08
CA ALA A 92 13.30 7.20 6.73
C ALA A 92 13.09 7.42 8.24
N GLY A 93 12.08 8.20 8.61
CA GLY A 93 11.82 8.57 10.00
C GLY A 93 10.92 7.59 10.75
N GLY A 94 10.21 6.73 10.04
CA GLY A 94 9.33 5.73 10.63
C GLY A 94 8.00 6.27 11.17
N ASN A 95 7.69 7.55 10.98
CA ASN A 95 6.44 8.15 11.42
C ASN A 95 5.25 7.64 10.59
N GLU A 96 4.15 7.30 11.25
CA GLU A 96 2.92 6.86 10.63
C GLU A 96 1.80 7.91 10.79
N THR A 97 1.05 8.14 9.72
CA THR A 97 -0.12 9.01 9.69
C THR A 97 -1.32 8.24 9.16
N LEU A 98 -2.43 8.27 9.90
CA LEU A 98 -3.71 7.74 9.40
C LEU A 98 -4.32 8.75 8.43
N LEU A 99 -4.70 8.28 7.24
CA LEU A 99 -5.31 9.10 6.20
C LEU A 99 -6.82 8.94 6.11
N SER A 100 -7.40 7.93 6.77
CA SER A 100 -8.82 7.62 6.71
C SER A 100 -9.38 7.26 8.08
N ASP A 101 -10.72 7.23 8.20
CA ASP A 101 -11.45 7.04 9.44
C ASP A 101 -12.80 6.27 9.29
N ALA A 102 -13.25 5.97 8.06
CA ALA A 102 -14.54 5.32 7.84
C ALA A 102 -14.50 3.81 8.17
N GLY A 103 -13.35 3.15 7.95
CA GLY A 103 -13.11 1.78 8.41
C GLY A 103 -13.47 0.67 7.44
N ARG A 104 -13.70 1.01 6.18
CA ARG A 104 -13.93 0.08 5.06
C ARG A 104 -13.16 0.53 3.83
N GLU A 105 -11.93 0.93 4.06
CA GLU A 105 -11.04 1.37 3.00
C GLU A 105 -10.37 0.18 2.33
N GLU A 106 -10.11 0.33 1.03
CA GLU A 106 -9.38 -0.64 0.22
C GLU A 106 -8.52 0.01 -0.85
N SER A 107 -7.51 -0.72 -1.29
CA SER A 107 -6.71 -0.44 -2.49
C SER A 107 -6.13 0.97 -2.56
N PRO A 108 -5.29 1.39 -1.59
CA PRO A 108 -4.63 2.68 -1.68
C PRO A 108 -3.73 2.76 -2.92
N SER A 109 -3.69 3.92 -3.59
CA SER A 109 -2.87 4.18 -4.76
C SER A 109 -2.30 5.60 -4.70
N PHE A 110 -0.98 5.75 -4.94
CA PHE A 110 -0.36 7.07 -5.02
C PHE A 110 -0.67 7.77 -6.33
N ALA A 111 -0.91 9.07 -6.25
CA ALA A 111 -0.83 9.94 -7.41
C ALA A 111 0.62 10.00 -7.95
N PRO A 112 0.83 10.23 -9.27
CA PRO A 112 2.16 10.28 -9.87
C PRO A 112 3.09 11.34 -9.26
N ASN A 113 2.54 12.39 -8.65
CA ASN A 113 3.32 13.42 -7.94
C ASN A 113 3.73 13.02 -6.50
N GLY A 114 3.29 11.84 -6.01
CA GLY A 114 3.58 11.36 -4.67
C GLY A 114 2.93 12.13 -3.51
N ARG A 115 2.10 13.13 -3.79
CA ARG A 115 1.50 14.02 -2.77
C ARG A 115 0.11 13.62 -2.33
N TRP A 116 -0.54 12.71 -3.05
CA TRP A 116 -1.89 12.27 -2.81
C TRP A 116 -1.98 10.75 -2.79
N VAL A 117 -2.86 10.24 -1.97
CA VAL A 117 -3.27 8.83 -1.96
C VAL A 117 -4.77 8.79 -2.26
N MET A 118 -5.15 7.96 -3.23
CA MET A 118 -6.53 7.64 -3.54
C MET A 118 -6.87 6.27 -3.00
N TYR A 119 -8.09 6.09 -2.53
CA TYR A 119 -8.59 4.80 -2.06
C TYR A 119 -10.11 4.70 -2.26
N ALA A 120 -10.62 3.48 -2.36
CA ALA A 120 -12.05 3.23 -2.29
C ALA A 120 -12.48 3.10 -0.83
N THR A 121 -13.67 3.58 -0.49
CA THR A 121 -14.25 3.48 0.85
C THR A 121 -15.75 3.32 0.76
N GLN A 122 -16.34 2.72 1.79
CA GLN A 122 -17.79 2.65 1.93
C GLN A 122 -18.23 3.44 3.15
N ALA A 123 -18.98 4.52 2.93
CA ALA A 123 -19.55 5.35 3.97
C ALA A 123 -21.06 5.48 3.80
N GLY A 124 -21.83 5.19 4.85
CA GLY A 124 -23.30 5.25 4.80
C GLY A 124 -23.92 4.28 3.78
N GLY A 125 -23.30 3.12 3.54
CA GLY A 125 -23.79 2.11 2.59
C GLY A 125 -23.52 2.45 1.12
N ARG A 126 -22.73 3.49 0.84
CA ARG A 126 -22.38 3.91 -0.53
C ARG A 126 -20.88 3.88 -0.75
N ASP A 127 -20.46 3.28 -1.84
CA ASP A 127 -19.07 3.29 -2.26
C ASP A 127 -18.65 4.68 -2.74
N SER A 128 -17.45 5.06 -2.44
CA SER A 128 -16.89 6.35 -2.79
C SER A 128 -15.40 6.24 -3.10
N LEU A 129 -14.97 7.03 -4.04
CA LEU A 129 -13.55 7.25 -4.31
C LEU A 129 -13.12 8.52 -3.57
N VAL A 130 -12.07 8.42 -2.78
CA VAL A 130 -11.52 9.52 -1.99
C VAL A 130 -10.05 9.71 -2.32
N ALA A 131 -9.64 10.96 -2.50
CA ALA A 131 -8.23 11.37 -2.54
C ALA A 131 -7.90 12.18 -1.29
N VAL A 132 -6.75 11.91 -0.69
CA VAL A 132 -6.27 12.58 0.51
C VAL A 132 -4.79 12.95 0.35
N SER A 133 -4.40 14.13 0.84
CA SER A 133 -2.99 14.51 0.89
C SER A 133 -2.21 13.62 1.86
N ILE A 134 -0.94 13.36 1.59
CA ILE A 134 -0.11 12.45 2.41
C ILE A 134 0.09 12.94 3.86
N ASP A 135 -0.15 14.22 4.14
CA ASP A 135 -0.16 14.80 5.49
C ASP A 135 -1.55 14.68 6.17
N GLY A 136 -2.56 14.12 5.47
CA GLY A 136 -3.91 13.93 5.98
C GLY A 136 -4.79 15.19 6.08
N ARG A 137 -4.26 16.37 5.69
CA ARG A 137 -4.94 17.66 5.93
C ARG A 137 -6.03 17.97 4.94
N VAL A 138 -5.88 17.53 3.69
CA VAL A 138 -6.84 17.79 2.62
C VAL A 138 -7.42 16.47 2.16
N ARG A 139 -8.76 16.37 2.19
CA ARG A 139 -9.51 15.19 1.73
C ARG A 139 -10.55 15.64 0.73
N GLN A 140 -10.64 14.95 -0.39
CA GLN A 140 -11.60 15.21 -1.44
C GLN A 140 -12.31 13.92 -1.85
N ARG A 141 -13.64 13.95 -1.85
CA ARG A 141 -14.44 12.90 -2.46
C ARG A 141 -14.45 13.12 -3.97
N MET A 142 -14.01 12.11 -4.73
CA MET A 142 -13.85 12.19 -6.19
C MET A 142 -15.10 11.77 -6.94
N THR A 143 -15.96 10.96 -6.30
CA THR A 143 -17.18 10.42 -6.93
C THR A 143 -18.39 10.66 -6.06
N SER A 144 -19.52 10.92 -6.73
CA SER A 144 -20.86 10.93 -6.12
C SER A 144 -21.78 10.06 -7.00
N ASN A 145 -22.62 9.24 -6.38
CA ASN A 145 -23.63 8.41 -7.06
C ASN A 145 -23.08 7.36 -8.06
N ALA A 146 -21.83 6.95 -7.92
CA ALA A 146 -21.30 5.80 -8.66
C ALA A 146 -21.87 4.50 -8.08
N GLY A 147 -21.90 3.45 -8.89
CA GLY A 147 -22.13 2.07 -8.43
C GLY A 147 -20.98 1.58 -7.55
N ASP A 148 -20.73 0.26 -7.51
CA ASP A 148 -19.61 -0.33 -6.79
C ASP A 148 -18.28 0.24 -7.28
N ILE A 149 -17.45 0.70 -6.34
CA ILE A 149 -16.12 1.25 -6.61
C ILE A 149 -15.10 0.37 -5.92
N ARG A 150 -14.20 -0.22 -6.71
CA ARG A 150 -13.18 -1.17 -6.26
C ARG A 150 -11.84 -0.88 -6.92
N GLU A 151 -10.76 -1.20 -6.22
CA GLU A 151 -9.39 -1.25 -6.74
C GLU A 151 -8.97 -0.03 -7.57
N PRO A 152 -9.15 1.21 -7.05
CA PRO A 152 -8.77 2.39 -7.80
C PRO A 152 -7.26 2.45 -8.01
N THR A 153 -6.85 2.95 -9.16
CA THR A 153 -5.44 3.21 -9.45
C THR A 153 -5.26 4.55 -10.16
N TRP A 154 -4.20 5.28 -9.78
CA TRP A 154 -3.78 6.45 -10.54
C TRP A 154 -3.04 6.01 -11.81
N GLY A 155 -3.35 6.66 -12.92
CA GLY A 155 -2.53 6.56 -14.14
C GLY A 155 -1.31 7.49 -14.08
N PRO A 156 -0.35 7.31 -15.00
CA PRO A 156 0.74 8.27 -15.17
C PRO A 156 0.19 9.64 -15.61
N PHE A 157 1.02 10.68 -15.51
CA PHE A 157 0.66 11.95 -16.11
C PHE A 157 0.35 11.77 -17.61
N ALA A 158 -0.74 12.39 -18.08
CA ALA A 158 -0.98 12.49 -19.52
C ALA A 158 0.20 13.23 -20.17
N LYS A 159 0.70 12.67 -21.27
CA LYS A 159 1.73 13.33 -22.08
C LYS A 159 1.11 14.40 -22.96
#